data_424a2c7d546f9d374194185b08b906bb
#
_entry.id   424a2c7d546f9d374194185b08b906bb
#
_cell.length_a   1.000
_cell.length_b   1.000
_cell.length_c   1.000
_cell.angle_alpha   90.00
_cell.angle_beta   90.00
_cell.angle_gamma   90.00
#
_symmetry.space_group_name_H-M   'P 1'
#
loop_
_entity.id
_entity.type
_entity.pdbx_description
1 polymer ?
#
loop_
_entity_poly.entity_id
_entity_poly.type
_entity_poly.pdbx_seq_one_letter_code
_entity_poly.pdbx_strand_id
1 'polypeptide(L)'
;PKKYLTDRSFHDSIINKFRIGFAPDSWDSLLKELQGKFDNQILKKSGLFSESKKGPLIDRFRNRIMFPFFSLSGKIIGFSGRSLSEKEDVKYLNSPETLLFEKSKVFYGSYQTLPNIRKKNFAILVEGQTDFLRLVEQTFDNVLATSGTAFSSKHAVALKKYTNRVILCYDSDSAGINAAIRTSYVLLQNG
;
A
#
# COMPACT_ATOMS: atom_id res chain seq x y z
N PRO A 1 -17.68 -6.17 -0.98
CA PRO A 1 -16.22 -6.23 -0.96
C PRO A 1 -15.69 -7.51 -1.60
N LYS A 2 -16.14 -8.71 -1.14
CA LYS A 2 -15.70 -10.00 -1.72
C LYS A 2 -15.89 -10.04 -3.23
N LYS A 3 -17.07 -9.66 -3.75
CA LYS A 3 -17.35 -9.62 -5.19
C LYS A 3 -16.27 -8.87 -5.98
N TYR A 4 -15.84 -7.69 -5.53
CA TYR A 4 -14.79 -6.93 -6.20
C TYR A 4 -13.46 -7.70 -6.31
N LEU A 5 -13.07 -8.44 -5.27
CA LEU A 5 -11.85 -9.24 -5.26
C LEU A 5 -12.00 -10.50 -6.12
N THR A 6 -13.16 -11.14 -6.05
CA THR A 6 -13.50 -12.33 -6.88
C THR A 6 -13.60 -11.98 -8.36
N ASP A 7 -14.26 -10.86 -8.72
CA ASP A 7 -14.35 -10.39 -10.12
C ASP A 7 -12.98 -10.07 -10.72
N ARG A 8 -11.98 -9.84 -9.86
CA ARG A 8 -10.56 -9.68 -10.22
C ARG A 8 -9.76 -10.97 -10.06
N SER A 9 -10.44 -12.10 -9.84
CA SER A 9 -9.85 -13.45 -9.70
C SER A 9 -8.83 -13.57 -8.57
N PHE A 10 -8.96 -12.81 -7.47
CA PHE A 10 -8.11 -13.00 -6.29
C PHE A 10 -8.65 -14.12 -5.42
N HIS A 11 -7.82 -15.11 -5.13
CA HIS A 11 -8.17 -16.25 -4.27
C HIS A 11 -8.10 -15.86 -2.78
N ASP A 12 -8.88 -16.55 -1.96
CA ASP A 12 -8.93 -16.34 -0.49
C ASP A 12 -7.54 -16.51 0.16
N SER A 13 -6.67 -17.35 -0.39
CA SER A 13 -5.31 -17.54 0.08
C SER A 13 -4.48 -16.24 0.00
N ILE A 14 -4.61 -15.48 -1.08
CA ILE A 14 -3.95 -14.19 -1.26
C ILE A 14 -4.56 -13.13 -0.33
N ILE A 15 -5.89 -13.10 -0.25
CA ILE A 15 -6.61 -12.18 0.64
C ILE A 15 -6.12 -12.36 2.09
N ASN A 16 -6.04 -13.61 2.55
CA ASN A 16 -5.58 -13.94 3.90
C ASN A 16 -4.08 -13.66 4.09
N LYS A 17 -3.24 -14.05 3.12
CA LYS A 17 -1.78 -13.83 3.17
C LYS A 17 -1.43 -12.36 3.34
N PHE A 18 -2.12 -11.47 2.62
CA PHE A 18 -1.89 -10.02 2.67
C PHE A 18 -2.84 -9.29 3.63
N ARG A 19 -3.68 -10.04 4.37
CA ARG A 19 -4.62 -9.50 5.37
C ARG A 19 -5.49 -8.39 4.80
N ILE A 20 -5.96 -8.58 3.56
CA ILE A 20 -6.83 -7.63 2.88
C ILE A 20 -8.16 -7.57 3.61
N GLY A 21 -8.59 -6.38 3.98
CA GLY A 21 -9.80 -6.14 4.73
C GLY A 21 -10.78 -5.20 4.04
N PHE A 22 -11.77 -4.76 4.80
CA PHE A 22 -12.78 -3.82 4.34
C PHE A 22 -13.11 -2.79 5.43
N ALA A 23 -13.14 -1.53 5.06
CA ALA A 23 -13.66 -0.44 5.87
C ALA A 23 -15.12 -0.19 5.45
N PRO A 24 -16.10 -0.36 6.36
CA PRO A 24 -17.52 -0.20 6.05
C PRO A 24 -17.84 1.25 5.64
N ASP A 25 -19.01 1.43 5.03
CA ASP A 25 -19.52 2.75 4.68
C ASP A 25 -20.14 3.42 5.92
N SER A 26 -19.27 3.87 6.80
CA SER A 26 -19.65 4.51 8.07
C SER A 26 -18.64 5.59 8.45
N TRP A 27 -19.13 6.66 9.06
CA TRP A 27 -18.30 7.79 9.47
C TRP A 27 -17.55 7.56 10.78
N ASP A 28 -17.98 6.61 11.61
CA ASP A 28 -17.52 6.45 12.98
C ASP A 28 -17.49 5.00 13.49
N SER A 29 -17.61 4.01 12.63
CA SER A 29 -17.66 2.61 13.06
C SER A 29 -16.36 2.17 13.76
N LEU A 30 -15.19 2.51 13.19
CA LEU A 30 -13.91 2.23 13.79
C LEU A 30 -13.67 3.10 15.02
N LEU A 31 -14.07 4.36 14.97
CA LEU A 31 -13.95 5.28 16.10
C LEU A 31 -14.72 4.74 17.32
N LYS A 32 -15.97 4.32 17.15
CA LYS A 32 -16.79 3.73 18.22
C LYS A 32 -16.15 2.47 18.82
N GLU A 33 -15.54 1.64 17.99
CA GLU A 33 -14.86 0.42 18.44
C GLU A 33 -13.59 0.71 19.26
N LEU A 34 -12.87 1.77 18.94
CA LEU A 34 -11.58 2.10 19.57
C LEU A 34 -11.68 3.16 20.67
N GLN A 35 -12.77 3.93 20.70
CA GLN A 35 -13.01 4.96 21.71
C GLN A 35 -13.09 4.32 23.11
N GLY A 36 -12.39 4.89 24.08
CA GLY A 36 -12.30 4.35 25.42
C GLY A 36 -11.28 3.22 25.60
N LYS A 37 -10.80 2.59 24.50
CA LYS A 37 -9.72 1.60 24.53
C LYS A 37 -8.34 2.25 24.36
N PHE A 38 -8.28 3.42 23.72
CA PHE A 38 -7.05 4.15 23.45
C PHE A 38 -7.23 5.64 23.77
N ASP A 39 -6.13 6.29 24.13
CA ASP A 39 -6.08 7.74 24.32
C ASP A 39 -6.43 8.48 23.01
N ASN A 40 -7.18 9.57 23.12
CA ASN A 40 -7.59 10.39 21.97
C ASN A 40 -6.40 10.93 21.16
N GLN A 41 -5.27 11.22 21.80
CA GLN A 41 -4.08 11.67 21.09
C GLN A 41 -3.46 10.54 20.25
N ILE A 42 -3.52 9.31 20.73
CA ILE A 42 -3.08 8.12 19.97
C ILE A 42 -4.00 7.93 18.76
N LEU A 43 -5.31 8.01 18.94
CA LEU A 43 -6.28 7.92 17.85
C LEU A 43 -6.01 8.98 16.79
N LYS A 44 -5.83 10.25 17.17
CA LYS A 44 -5.49 11.34 16.24
C LYS A 44 -4.21 11.10 15.44
N LYS A 45 -3.18 10.56 16.07
CA LYS A 45 -1.86 10.32 15.45
C LYS A 45 -1.77 9.00 14.69
N SER A 46 -2.77 8.13 14.82
CA SER A 46 -2.76 6.79 14.20
C SER A 46 -2.83 6.79 12.67
N GLY A 47 -3.32 7.89 12.07
CA GLY A 47 -3.60 7.96 10.64
C GLY A 47 -4.85 7.19 10.19
N LEU A 48 -5.62 6.65 11.14
CA LEU A 48 -6.89 5.95 10.87
C LEU A 48 -8.09 6.88 10.86
N PHE A 49 -7.93 8.08 11.39
CA PHE A 49 -8.99 9.08 11.54
C PHE A 49 -8.61 10.38 10.83
N SER A 50 -9.65 11.18 10.56
CA SER A 50 -9.51 12.54 10.06
C SER A 50 -10.26 13.48 11.01
N GLU A 51 -9.76 14.70 11.18
CA GLU A 51 -10.47 15.72 11.91
C GLU A 51 -11.53 16.37 10.99
N SER A 52 -12.77 16.40 11.44
CA SER A 52 -13.79 17.20 10.79
C SER A 52 -13.50 18.68 11.02
N LYS A 53 -13.80 19.55 10.05
CA LYS A 53 -13.54 21.01 10.12
C LYS A 53 -14.13 21.69 11.37
N LYS A 54 -15.13 21.11 12.02
CA LYS A 54 -15.82 21.66 13.22
C LYS A 54 -16.31 20.58 14.19
N GLY A 55 -15.74 19.38 14.20
CA GLY A 55 -16.33 18.29 14.94
C GLY A 55 -15.36 17.20 15.39
N PRO A 56 -15.89 16.10 15.91
CA PRO A 56 -15.10 14.98 16.41
C PRO A 56 -14.28 14.31 15.30
N LEU A 57 -13.41 13.38 15.70
CA LEU A 57 -12.74 12.48 14.80
C LEU A 57 -13.76 11.65 14.00
N ILE A 58 -13.45 11.39 12.75
CA ILE A 58 -14.21 10.52 11.86
C ILE A 58 -13.28 9.48 11.26
N ASP A 59 -13.82 8.33 10.89
CA ASP A 59 -13.09 7.27 10.20
C ASP A 59 -12.54 7.81 8.88
N ARG A 60 -11.20 7.66 8.67
CA ARG A 60 -10.54 8.12 7.46
C ARG A 60 -10.92 7.26 6.24
N PHE A 61 -11.02 5.96 6.45
CA PHE A 61 -11.34 4.99 5.41
C PHE A 61 -12.80 4.58 5.53
N ARG A 62 -13.58 4.77 4.47
CA ARG A 62 -15.00 4.43 4.39
C ARG A 62 -15.31 3.83 3.04
N ASN A 63 -16.12 2.76 3.01
CA ASN A 63 -16.48 2.03 1.81
C ASN A 63 -15.25 1.66 0.93
N ARG A 64 -14.18 1.14 1.58
CA ARG A 64 -12.91 0.84 0.91
C ARG A 64 -12.42 -0.57 1.20
N ILE A 65 -11.87 -1.19 0.18
CA ILE A 65 -11.02 -2.38 0.37
C ILE A 65 -9.68 -1.90 0.93
N MET A 66 -9.25 -2.55 2.01
CA MET A 66 -8.08 -2.13 2.78
C MET A 66 -6.89 -3.05 2.51
N PHE A 67 -5.78 -2.44 2.11
CA PHE A 67 -4.50 -3.08 1.85
C PHE A 67 -3.51 -2.64 2.92
N PRO A 68 -3.16 -3.51 3.89
CA PRO A 68 -2.23 -3.14 4.96
C PRO A 68 -0.79 -3.03 4.43
N PHE A 69 -0.08 -2.01 4.88
CA PHE A 69 1.38 -1.94 4.78
C PHE A 69 2.01 -2.57 6.02
N PHE A 70 3.01 -3.39 5.80
CA PHE A 70 3.74 -4.06 6.88
C PHE A 70 5.14 -3.47 7.04
N SER A 71 5.58 -3.33 8.29
CA SER A 71 6.99 -3.14 8.61
C SER A 71 7.77 -4.41 8.28
N LEU A 72 9.09 -4.34 8.27
CA LEU A 72 9.95 -5.52 8.08
C LEU A 72 9.82 -6.57 9.21
N SER A 73 9.24 -6.19 10.35
CA SER A 73 8.92 -7.11 11.46
C SER A 73 7.50 -7.70 11.38
N GLY A 74 6.76 -7.45 10.31
CA GLY A 74 5.40 -7.98 10.10
C GLY A 74 4.29 -7.25 10.87
N LYS A 75 4.57 -6.09 11.47
CA LYS A 75 3.56 -5.25 12.11
C LYS A 75 2.92 -4.33 11.07
N ILE A 76 1.59 -4.13 11.15
CA ILE A 76 0.89 -3.18 10.28
C ILE A 76 1.26 -1.75 10.72
N ILE A 77 1.68 -0.94 9.75
CA ILE A 77 2.15 0.43 9.95
C ILE A 77 1.31 1.48 9.22
N GLY A 78 0.47 1.07 8.30
CA GLY A 78 -0.41 1.95 7.52
C GLY A 78 -1.30 1.16 6.58
N PHE A 79 -2.11 1.86 5.82
CA PHE A 79 -3.06 1.25 4.90
C PHE A 79 -3.15 2.04 3.59
N SER A 80 -3.51 1.34 2.52
CA SER A 80 -4.10 1.92 1.34
C SER A 80 -5.54 1.43 1.22
N GLY A 81 -6.48 2.33 0.98
CA GLY A 81 -7.90 2.03 0.84
C GLY A 81 -8.39 2.31 -0.57
N ARG A 82 -8.82 1.27 -1.32
CA ARG A 82 -9.43 1.42 -2.63
C ARG A 82 -10.94 1.62 -2.49
N SER A 83 -11.48 2.71 -3.03
CA SER A 83 -12.91 2.96 -3.06
C SER A 83 -13.67 1.88 -3.84
N LEU A 84 -14.83 1.48 -3.31
CA LEU A 84 -15.82 0.68 -4.03
C LEU A 84 -16.87 1.54 -4.74
N SER A 85 -16.87 2.85 -4.49
CA SER A 85 -17.76 3.80 -5.17
C SER A 85 -17.08 4.34 -6.43
N GLU A 86 -17.79 4.28 -7.56
CA GLU A 86 -17.35 4.90 -8.81
C GLU A 86 -17.46 6.43 -8.80
N LYS A 87 -18.26 6.98 -7.85
CA LYS A 87 -18.50 8.41 -7.70
C LYS A 87 -17.43 9.12 -6.88
N GLU A 88 -16.47 8.39 -6.34
CA GLU A 88 -15.46 8.97 -5.46
C GLU A 88 -14.21 9.33 -6.27
N ASP A 89 -13.83 10.62 -6.29
CA ASP A 89 -12.70 11.14 -7.05
C ASP A 89 -11.36 10.49 -6.65
N VAL A 90 -11.23 10.14 -5.36
CA VAL A 90 -10.02 9.51 -4.83
C VAL A 90 -10.15 7.99 -4.84
N LYS A 91 -9.75 7.36 -5.94
CA LYS A 91 -9.79 5.91 -6.13
C LYS A 91 -8.97 5.16 -5.08
N TYR A 92 -7.76 5.60 -4.80
CA TYR A 92 -6.90 5.06 -3.75
C TYR A 92 -6.55 6.12 -2.73
N LEU A 93 -6.83 5.86 -1.46
CA LEU A 93 -6.50 6.72 -0.33
C LEU A 93 -5.47 6.01 0.54
N ASN A 94 -4.31 6.63 0.76
CA ASN A 94 -3.28 6.09 1.65
C ASN A 94 -3.40 6.71 3.05
N SER A 95 -2.89 5.99 4.06
CA SER A 95 -2.61 6.58 5.37
C SER A 95 -1.78 7.86 5.21
N PRO A 96 -1.98 8.88 6.05
CA PRO A 96 -1.08 10.04 6.07
C PRO A 96 0.31 9.60 6.58
N GLU A 97 1.29 10.49 6.48
CA GLU A 97 2.56 10.31 7.17
C GLU A 97 2.33 10.22 8.68
N THR A 98 2.96 9.23 9.32
CA THR A 98 2.91 9.02 10.77
C THR A 98 4.29 8.67 11.30
N LEU A 99 4.45 8.54 12.61
CA LEU A 99 5.70 8.05 13.21
C LEU A 99 6.09 6.64 12.73
N LEU A 100 5.12 5.84 12.28
CA LEU A 100 5.33 4.46 11.84
C LEU A 100 5.35 4.31 10.32
N PHE A 101 4.77 5.25 9.57
CA PHE A 101 4.54 5.13 8.13
C PHE A 101 5.07 6.35 7.39
N GLU A 102 6.11 6.14 6.60
CA GLU A 102 6.69 7.12 5.68
C GLU A 102 6.59 6.58 4.25
N LYS A 103 5.64 7.12 3.48
CA LYS A 103 5.31 6.62 2.11
C LYS A 103 6.51 6.54 1.20
N SER A 104 7.43 7.48 1.31
CA SER A 104 8.63 7.57 0.48
C SER A 104 9.68 6.49 0.77
N LYS A 105 9.48 5.67 1.80
CA LYS A 105 10.41 4.60 2.21
C LYS A 105 9.79 3.19 2.16
N VAL A 106 8.46 3.10 2.08
CA VAL A 106 7.75 1.84 2.27
C VAL A 106 7.22 1.33 0.94
N PHE A 107 7.52 0.06 0.64
CA PHE A 107 6.88 -0.67 -0.45
C PHE A 107 5.75 -1.54 0.07
N TYR A 108 4.67 -1.62 -0.70
CA TYR A 108 3.66 -2.64 -0.46
C TYR A 108 4.23 -4.01 -0.78
N GLY A 109 3.96 -4.98 0.09
CA GLY A 109 4.43 -6.36 -0.06
C GLY A 109 5.85 -6.62 0.47
N SER A 110 6.60 -5.61 0.92
CA SER A 110 8.00 -5.75 1.31
C SER A 110 8.24 -6.86 2.35
N TYR A 111 7.42 -6.94 3.39
CA TYR A 111 7.55 -7.98 4.42
C TYR A 111 7.49 -9.40 3.84
N GLN A 112 6.59 -9.63 2.89
CA GLN A 112 6.35 -10.94 2.32
C GLN A 112 7.34 -11.32 1.21
N THR A 113 7.95 -10.35 0.52
CA THR A 113 8.70 -10.60 -0.73
C THR A 113 10.19 -10.28 -0.66
N LEU A 114 10.66 -9.42 0.26
CA LEU A 114 12.08 -9.07 0.37
C LEU A 114 13.03 -10.26 0.57
N PRO A 115 12.69 -11.33 1.34
CA PRO A 115 13.55 -12.51 1.42
C PRO A 115 13.79 -13.17 0.06
N ASN A 116 12.75 -13.23 -0.79
CA ASN A 116 12.82 -13.82 -2.12
C ASN A 116 13.54 -12.89 -3.11
N ILE A 117 13.39 -11.57 -2.99
CA ILE A 117 14.17 -10.59 -3.75
C ILE A 117 15.66 -10.80 -3.52
N ARG A 118 16.06 -10.93 -2.25
CA ARG A 118 17.47 -11.21 -1.89
C ARG A 118 17.95 -12.55 -2.49
N LYS A 119 17.15 -13.60 -2.36
CA LYS A 119 17.49 -14.95 -2.88
C LYS A 119 17.62 -14.97 -4.40
N LYS A 120 16.68 -14.33 -5.11
CA LYS A 120 16.66 -14.27 -6.58
C LYS A 120 17.60 -13.20 -7.14
N ASN A 121 18.02 -12.25 -6.28
CA ASN A 121 18.88 -11.12 -6.64
C ASN A 121 18.30 -10.20 -7.73
N PHE A 122 16.98 -10.04 -7.75
CA PHE A 122 16.27 -9.00 -8.50
C PHE A 122 14.88 -8.75 -7.92
N ALA A 123 14.36 -7.53 -8.14
CA ALA A 123 13.00 -7.14 -7.78
C ALA A 123 12.18 -6.82 -9.03
N ILE A 124 10.89 -7.14 -9.00
CA ILE A 124 9.89 -6.64 -9.94
C ILE A 124 9.16 -5.50 -9.24
N LEU A 125 9.17 -4.31 -9.84
CA LEU A 125 8.51 -3.13 -9.30
C LEU A 125 7.29 -2.79 -10.14
N VAL A 126 6.14 -2.68 -9.48
CA VAL A 126 4.84 -2.31 -10.07
C VAL A 126 4.30 -1.03 -9.43
N GLU A 127 3.25 -0.45 -10.03
CA GLU A 127 2.67 0.80 -9.54
C GLU A 127 1.69 0.57 -8.38
N GLY A 128 0.77 -0.39 -8.52
CA GLY A 128 -0.37 -0.57 -7.64
C GLY A 128 -0.40 -1.87 -6.84
N GLN A 129 -1.23 -1.88 -5.80
CA GLN A 129 -1.45 -3.07 -4.97
C GLN A 129 -2.12 -4.20 -5.76
N THR A 130 -3.00 -3.87 -6.69
CA THR A 130 -3.70 -4.86 -7.53
C THR A 130 -2.75 -5.58 -8.46
N ASP A 131 -1.80 -4.85 -9.07
CA ASP A 131 -0.79 -5.40 -9.98
C ASP A 131 0.18 -6.29 -9.21
N PHE A 132 0.60 -5.82 -8.03
CA PHE A 132 1.38 -6.61 -7.09
C PHE A 132 0.70 -7.95 -6.75
N LEU A 133 -0.58 -7.90 -6.32
CA LEU A 133 -1.31 -9.12 -5.94
C LEU A 133 -1.49 -10.05 -7.13
N ARG A 134 -1.72 -9.50 -8.33
CA ARG A 134 -1.86 -10.29 -9.55
C ARG A 134 -0.58 -11.05 -9.88
N LEU A 135 0.58 -10.42 -9.79
CA LEU A 135 1.85 -11.07 -10.02
C LEU A 135 2.15 -12.12 -8.95
N VAL A 136 1.87 -11.81 -7.68
CA VAL A 136 2.08 -12.78 -6.59
C VAL A 136 1.18 -14.00 -6.76
N GLU A 137 -0.04 -13.83 -7.25
CA GLU A 137 -0.96 -14.93 -7.54
C GLU A 137 -0.45 -15.83 -8.68
N GLN A 138 0.27 -15.24 -9.64
CA GLN A 138 0.99 -15.96 -10.70
C GLN A 138 2.37 -16.46 -10.24
N THR A 139 2.56 -16.64 -8.94
CA THR A 139 3.79 -17.18 -8.30
C THR A 139 5.04 -16.29 -8.38
N PHE A 140 4.93 -15.03 -8.82
CA PHE A 140 6.03 -14.08 -8.71
C PHE A 140 6.13 -13.60 -7.25
N ASP A 141 7.12 -14.06 -6.52
CA ASP A 141 7.28 -13.83 -5.09
C ASP A 141 8.35 -12.77 -4.74
N ASN A 142 8.85 -12.06 -5.75
CA ASN A 142 9.86 -11.01 -5.66
C ASN A 142 9.37 -9.67 -6.22
N VAL A 143 8.11 -9.36 -5.96
CA VAL A 143 7.41 -8.15 -6.42
C VAL A 143 7.34 -7.12 -5.30
N LEU A 144 7.38 -5.83 -5.64
CA LEU A 144 7.11 -4.69 -4.76
C LEU A 144 6.21 -3.68 -5.48
N ALA A 145 5.38 -2.92 -4.73
CA ALA A 145 4.62 -1.82 -5.30
C ALA A 145 4.87 -0.49 -4.57
N THR A 146 4.90 0.62 -5.33
CA THR A 146 5.00 1.98 -4.79
C THR A 146 3.67 2.54 -4.29
N SER A 147 2.56 1.93 -4.74
CA SER A 147 1.20 2.15 -4.20
C SER A 147 0.72 3.60 -4.28
N GLY A 148 0.78 4.18 -5.49
CA GLY A 148 0.32 5.54 -5.76
C GLY A 148 1.23 6.63 -5.19
N THR A 149 2.47 6.28 -4.86
CA THR A 149 3.53 7.22 -4.49
C THR A 149 4.63 7.19 -5.55
N ALA A 150 5.09 8.34 -6.00
CA ALA A 150 6.22 8.40 -6.92
C ALA A 150 7.45 7.71 -6.30
N PHE A 151 8.15 6.91 -7.09
CA PHE A 151 9.38 6.28 -6.64
C PHE A 151 10.44 7.36 -6.30
N SER A 152 11.04 7.26 -5.13
CA SER A 152 11.94 8.27 -4.56
C SER A 152 13.34 7.72 -4.33
N SER A 153 14.33 8.60 -4.13
CA SER A 153 15.68 8.19 -3.71
C SER A 153 15.69 7.39 -2.41
N LYS A 154 14.74 7.65 -1.49
CA LYS A 154 14.60 6.85 -0.27
C LYS A 154 14.16 5.41 -0.58
N HIS A 155 13.27 5.23 -1.55
CA HIS A 155 12.90 3.91 -2.06
C HIS A 155 14.12 3.21 -2.69
N ALA A 156 14.89 3.90 -3.54
CA ALA A 156 16.08 3.34 -4.17
C ALA A 156 17.11 2.87 -3.12
N VAL A 157 17.44 3.73 -2.16
CA VAL A 157 18.36 3.39 -1.05
C VAL A 157 17.85 2.22 -0.22
N ALA A 158 16.52 2.14 0.03
CA ALA A 158 15.94 1.02 0.76
C ALA A 158 16.04 -0.29 -0.03
N LEU A 159 15.77 -0.26 -1.34
CA LEU A 159 15.78 -1.44 -2.22
C LEU A 159 17.20 -1.95 -2.48
N LYS A 160 18.17 -1.05 -2.62
CA LYS A 160 19.59 -1.37 -2.85
C LYS A 160 20.19 -2.29 -1.78
N LYS A 161 19.66 -2.29 -0.57
CA LYS A 161 20.06 -3.22 0.51
C LYS A 161 19.74 -4.69 0.20
N TYR A 162 18.90 -4.94 -0.79
CA TYR A 162 18.41 -6.29 -1.13
C TYR A 162 18.83 -6.74 -2.52
N THR A 163 18.91 -5.82 -3.48
CA THR A 163 19.33 -6.10 -4.86
C THR A 163 19.71 -4.82 -5.60
N ASN A 164 20.59 -4.95 -6.60
CA ASN A 164 20.93 -3.91 -7.59
C ASN A 164 20.22 -4.14 -8.93
N ARG A 165 19.34 -5.15 -9.04
CA ARG A 165 18.64 -5.46 -10.28
C ARG A 165 17.14 -5.27 -10.09
N VAL A 166 16.54 -4.41 -10.93
CA VAL A 166 15.12 -4.07 -10.87
C VAL A 166 14.52 -4.20 -12.26
N ILE A 167 13.39 -4.89 -12.33
CA ILE A 167 12.52 -4.93 -13.51
C ILE A 167 11.34 -4.01 -13.22
N LEU A 168 11.14 -3.00 -14.05
CA LEU A 168 9.97 -2.12 -13.98
C LEU A 168 8.83 -2.74 -14.81
N CYS A 169 7.72 -3.07 -14.16
CA CYS A 169 6.53 -3.60 -14.79
C CYS A 169 5.37 -2.63 -14.50
N TYR A 170 5.38 -1.50 -15.20
CA TYR A 170 4.43 -0.40 -15.06
C TYR A 170 3.40 -0.43 -16.19
N ASP A 171 2.32 0.33 -16.05
CA ASP A 171 1.28 0.41 -17.05
C ASP A 171 1.84 0.90 -18.41
N SER A 172 1.30 0.40 -19.51
CA SER A 172 1.76 0.73 -20.87
C SER A 172 1.18 2.05 -21.41
N ASP A 173 0.37 2.75 -20.62
CA ASP A 173 -0.13 4.07 -20.98
C ASP A 173 0.96 5.16 -20.82
N SER A 174 0.68 6.36 -21.30
CA SER A 174 1.63 7.48 -21.26
C SER A 174 2.05 7.85 -19.83
N ALA A 175 1.18 7.69 -18.85
CA ALA A 175 1.46 7.98 -17.44
C ALA A 175 2.43 6.95 -16.86
N GLY A 176 2.17 5.65 -17.09
CA GLY A 176 3.03 4.55 -16.65
C GLY A 176 4.41 4.57 -17.30
N ILE A 177 4.48 4.83 -18.63
CA ILE A 177 5.75 4.97 -19.33
C ILE A 177 6.58 6.11 -18.73
N ASN A 178 5.97 7.29 -18.52
CA ASN A 178 6.63 8.42 -17.89
C ASN A 178 7.07 8.13 -16.45
N ALA A 179 6.27 7.37 -15.69
CA ALA A 179 6.62 6.94 -14.35
C ALA A 179 7.80 5.96 -14.37
N ALA A 180 7.85 5.02 -15.32
CA ALA A 180 8.96 4.10 -15.50
C ALA A 180 10.27 4.82 -15.82
N ILE A 181 10.22 5.81 -16.75
CA ILE A 181 11.38 6.63 -17.10
C ILE A 181 11.91 7.38 -15.87
N ARG A 182 11.03 8.07 -15.13
CA ARG A 182 11.43 8.77 -13.89
C ARG A 182 12.03 7.81 -12.85
N THR A 183 11.41 6.65 -12.66
CA THR A 183 11.90 5.62 -11.74
C THR A 183 13.29 5.12 -12.15
N SER A 184 13.53 4.91 -13.45
CA SER A 184 14.83 4.50 -13.97
C SER A 184 15.93 5.53 -13.65
N TYR A 185 15.66 6.81 -13.85
CA TYR A 185 16.60 7.87 -13.47
C TYR A 185 16.93 7.87 -11.98
N VAL A 186 15.90 7.74 -11.12
CA VAL A 186 16.14 7.67 -9.67
C VAL A 186 16.95 6.44 -9.28
N LEU A 187 16.69 5.29 -9.89
CA LEU A 187 17.48 4.06 -9.66
C LEU A 187 18.94 4.25 -10.08
N LEU A 188 19.19 4.77 -11.29
CA LEU A 188 20.54 4.99 -11.81
C LEU A 188 21.33 6.00 -10.98
N GLN A 189 20.69 7.06 -10.48
CA GLN A 189 21.32 8.08 -9.63
C GLN A 189 21.73 7.51 -8.24
N ASN A 190 21.10 6.45 -7.78
CA ASN A 190 21.38 5.86 -6.48
C ASN A 190 22.17 4.54 -6.56
N GLY A 191 22.59 4.13 -7.77
CA GLY A 191 23.46 2.97 -8.04
C GLY A 191 22.74 1.65 -7.96
#